data_d64d21727e3fd5fb939a1bbc82c73fd8
#
_entry.id   d64d21727e3fd5fb939a1bbc82c73fd8
#
_cell.length_a   1.000
_cell.length_b   1.000
_cell.length_c   1.000
_cell.angle_alpha   90.00
_cell.angle_beta   90.00
_cell.angle_gamma   90.00
#
_symmetry.space_group_name_H-M   'P 1'
#
loop_
_entity.id
_entity.type
_entity.pdbx_description
1 polymer ?
#
loop_
_entity_poly.entity_id
_entity_poly.type
_entity_poly.pdbx_seq_one_letter_code
_entity_poly.pdbx_strand_id
1 'polypeptide(L)'
;MPKSKSTAEDLGFVNKIMDINGNSRNAGEDFDLYQKYDIWLMNIVRNYIIPIILDSVKTKQLTYSKLKKWFLRHTCFGTPIEYARLNQVVVASWFSQIDYGIEALIKQYKRLLEGKSTDWRLPVDVLSIRFEGILRDMVGDYGGRITKVRDNGTSQALLDDLLREPCLQDMFRVEDIEFFEYVFTAKGHNIRNDVAHAFYIPQDYGIIQATLVFLCILRLTMFSPKEEIEVCI
;
A
#
# COMPACT_ATOMS: atom_id res chain seq x y z
N MET A 1 -46.27 18.76 -29.62
CA MET A 1 -45.66 18.83 -28.28
C MET A 1 -44.42 17.93 -28.26
N PRO A 2 -43.22 18.43 -28.19
CA PRO A 2 -42.03 17.59 -28.06
C PRO A 2 -41.88 17.22 -26.57
N LYS A 3 -41.75 15.93 -26.33
CA LYS A 3 -41.44 15.35 -25.00
C LYS A 3 -40.00 15.75 -24.63
N SER A 4 -39.85 16.56 -23.60
CA SER A 4 -38.55 16.80 -22.96
C SER A 4 -38.11 15.51 -22.30
N LYS A 5 -37.16 14.84 -22.91
CA LYS A 5 -36.31 13.87 -22.22
C LYS A 5 -35.21 14.67 -21.53
N SER A 6 -35.45 15.15 -20.33
CA SER A 6 -34.36 15.45 -19.43
C SER A 6 -33.99 14.15 -18.74
N THR A 7 -33.09 13.42 -19.33
CA THR A 7 -32.47 12.28 -18.67
C THR A 7 -31.27 12.78 -17.88
N ALA A 8 -31.02 12.18 -16.72
CA ALA A 8 -29.88 12.46 -15.84
C ALA A 8 -28.51 12.32 -16.53
N GLU A 9 -28.49 11.91 -17.81
CA GLU A 9 -27.31 11.83 -18.67
C GLU A 9 -26.76 13.19 -19.11
N ASP A 10 -27.59 14.27 -19.07
CA ASP A 10 -27.14 15.64 -19.41
C ASP A 10 -26.39 16.35 -18.27
N LEU A 11 -26.39 15.78 -17.07
CA LEU A 11 -25.56 16.23 -15.96
C LEU A 11 -24.23 15.42 -15.96
N GLY A 12 -23.43 15.63 -16.97
CA GLY A 12 -22.12 14.94 -17.16
C GLY A 12 -21.11 15.09 -16.02
N PHE A 13 -21.56 15.53 -14.85
CA PHE A 13 -20.80 15.59 -13.60
C PHE A 13 -21.01 14.39 -12.68
N VAL A 14 -22.05 13.60 -12.86
CA VAL A 14 -22.44 12.54 -11.90
C VAL A 14 -21.60 11.28 -12.03
N ASN A 15 -20.91 11.08 -13.16
CA ASN A 15 -20.13 9.87 -13.43
C ASN A 15 -18.63 10.09 -13.51
N LYS A 16 -18.10 11.17 -12.95
CA LYS A 16 -16.66 11.43 -12.92
C LYS A 16 -16.16 11.52 -11.51
N ILE A 17 -15.22 10.67 -11.17
CA ILE A 17 -14.42 10.80 -9.93
C ILE A 17 -13.31 11.79 -10.26
N MET A 18 -13.21 12.87 -9.47
CA MET A 18 -12.04 13.76 -9.51
C MET A 18 -11.11 13.36 -8.38
N ASP A 19 -9.85 13.13 -8.73
CA ASP A 19 -8.79 12.98 -7.74
C ASP A 19 -8.39 14.35 -7.14
N ILE A 20 -7.52 14.35 -6.13
CA ILE A 20 -7.04 15.59 -5.47
C ILE A 20 -6.29 16.52 -6.44
N ASN A 21 -5.86 16.03 -7.58
CA ASN A 21 -5.12 16.78 -8.62
C ASN A 21 -6.05 17.32 -9.72
N GLY A 22 -7.37 17.13 -9.57
CA GLY A 22 -8.37 17.56 -10.55
C GLY A 22 -8.46 16.67 -11.79
N ASN A 23 -7.75 15.53 -11.85
CA ASN A 23 -7.92 14.57 -12.92
C ASN A 23 -9.27 13.88 -12.79
N SER A 24 -10.02 13.85 -13.88
CA SER A 24 -11.31 13.17 -13.90
C SER A 24 -11.19 11.80 -14.58
N ARG A 25 -11.82 10.80 -13.97
CA ARG A 25 -12.04 9.48 -14.60
C ARG A 25 -13.52 9.15 -14.59
N ASN A 26 -13.95 8.37 -15.56
CA ASN A 26 -15.30 7.86 -15.55
C ASN A 26 -15.46 6.94 -14.33
N ALA A 27 -16.46 7.23 -13.52
CA ALA A 27 -16.95 6.29 -12.53
C ALA A 27 -17.67 5.18 -13.31
N GLY A 28 -17.02 4.03 -13.48
CA GLY A 28 -17.67 2.85 -14.06
C GLY A 28 -18.86 2.38 -13.23
N GLU A 29 -19.48 1.28 -13.63
CA GLU A 29 -20.60 0.63 -12.90
C GLU A 29 -20.23 0.30 -11.45
N ASP A 30 -18.95 0.21 -11.11
CA ASP A 30 -18.42 -0.08 -9.78
C ASP A 30 -18.35 1.14 -8.84
N PHE A 31 -18.72 2.34 -9.30
CA PHE A 31 -18.58 3.57 -8.48
C PHE A 31 -19.28 3.49 -7.13
N ASP A 32 -20.55 3.06 -7.14
CA ASP A 32 -21.33 2.90 -5.92
C ASP A 32 -20.72 1.87 -4.98
N LEU A 33 -20.11 0.83 -5.51
CA LEU A 33 -19.44 -0.21 -4.75
C LEU A 33 -18.19 0.35 -4.05
N TYR A 34 -17.33 1.06 -4.79
CA TYR A 34 -16.14 1.68 -4.23
C TYR A 34 -16.46 2.75 -3.18
N GLN A 35 -17.51 3.54 -3.40
CA GLN A 35 -17.93 4.55 -2.42
C GLN A 35 -18.46 3.89 -1.14
N LYS A 36 -19.23 2.82 -1.24
CA LYS A 36 -19.70 2.04 -0.07
C LYS A 36 -18.54 1.39 0.65
N TYR A 37 -17.57 0.83 -0.09
CA TYR A 37 -16.35 0.26 0.47
C TYR A 37 -15.52 1.31 1.21
N ASP A 38 -15.35 2.51 0.65
CA ASP A 38 -14.66 3.63 1.29
C ASP A 38 -15.31 4.01 2.61
N ILE A 39 -16.63 4.24 2.62
CA ILE A 39 -17.38 4.60 3.82
C ILE A 39 -17.22 3.52 4.89
N TRP A 40 -17.36 2.26 4.52
CA TRP A 40 -17.27 1.13 5.44
C TRP A 40 -15.86 0.99 5.99
N LEU A 41 -14.83 1.02 5.12
CA LEU A 41 -13.44 0.87 5.53
C LEU A 41 -12.99 2.05 6.40
N MET A 42 -13.34 3.28 6.02
CA MET A 42 -13.01 4.47 6.81
C MET A 42 -13.67 4.45 8.19
N ASN A 43 -14.89 3.91 8.29
CA ASN A 43 -15.55 3.70 9.58
C ASN A 43 -14.75 2.72 10.45
N ILE A 44 -14.35 1.58 9.90
CA ILE A 44 -13.54 0.58 10.62
C ILE A 44 -12.19 1.16 11.03
N VAL A 45 -11.49 1.82 10.11
CA VAL A 45 -10.15 2.38 10.39
C VAL A 45 -10.24 3.43 11.50
N ARG A 46 -11.20 4.36 11.42
CA ARG A 46 -11.32 5.45 12.39
C ARG A 46 -11.81 5.01 13.76
N ASN A 47 -12.81 4.13 13.80
CA ASN A 47 -13.51 3.81 15.04
C ASN A 47 -12.99 2.56 15.74
N TYR A 48 -12.21 1.72 15.05
CA TYR A 48 -11.69 0.48 15.63
C TYR A 48 -10.18 0.36 15.48
N ILE A 49 -9.63 0.43 14.28
CA ILE A 49 -8.20 0.14 14.06
C ILE A 49 -7.31 1.19 14.73
N ILE A 50 -7.53 2.47 14.46
CA ILE A 50 -6.74 3.55 15.06
C ILE A 50 -6.83 3.51 16.60
N PRO A 51 -8.01 3.42 17.23
CA PRO A 51 -8.11 3.28 18.68
C PRO A 51 -7.35 2.07 19.25
N ILE A 52 -7.43 0.89 18.59
CA ILE A 52 -6.68 -0.31 19.00
C ILE A 52 -5.18 -0.06 18.94
N ILE A 53 -4.68 0.55 17.86
CA ILE A 53 -3.26 0.89 17.71
C ILE A 53 -2.84 1.86 18.82
N LEU A 54 -3.61 2.93 19.04
CA LEU A 54 -3.30 3.94 20.04
C LEU A 54 -3.29 3.34 21.46
N ASP A 55 -4.27 2.50 21.81
CA ASP A 55 -4.28 1.80 23.08
C ASP A 55 -3.08 0.87 23.24
N SER A 56 -2.74 0.13 22.20
CA SER A 56 -1.57 -0.77 22.19
C SER A 56 -0.25 0.00 22.34
N VAL A 57 -0.13 1.20 21.76
CA VAL A 57 1.02 2.09 21.95
C VAL A 57 1.04 2.65 23.38
N LYS A 58 -0.11 3.11 23.90
CA LYS A 58 -0.27 3.64 25.26
C LYS A 58 0.11 2.61 26.32
N THR A 59 -0.35 1.38 26.15
CA THR A 59 -0.08 0.26 27.09
C THR A 59 1.30 -0.38 26.84
N LYS A 60 2.09 0.13 25.91
CA LYS A 60 3.41 -0.39 25.50
C LYS A 60 3.36 -1.86 25.00
N GLN A 61 2.21 -2.33 24.59
CA GLN A 61 2.07 -3.61 23.88
C GLN A 61 2.63 -3.50 22.46
N LEU A 62 2.38 -2.37 21.77
CA LEU A 62 2.96 -2.03 20.50
C LEU A 62 4.06 -0.96 20.69
N THR A 63 5.31 -1.37 20.50
CA THR A 63 6.48 -0.49 20.48
C THR A 63 7.33 -0.78 19.26
N TYR A 64 8.14 0.18 18.82
CA TYR A 64 9.05 -0.05 17.69
C TYR A 64 9.93 -1.30 17.90
N SER A 65 10.55 -1.45 19.08
CA SER A 65 11.44 -2.59 19.37
C SER A 65 10.72 -3.95 19.31
N LYS A 66 9.48 -4.02 19.82
CA LYS A 66 8.67 -5.26 19.75
C LYS A 66 8.26 -5.57 18.32
N LEU A 67 7.82 -4.54 17.58
CA LEU A 67 7.40 -4.69 16.19
C LEU A 67 8.58 -5.09 15.29
N LYS A 68 9.75 -4.43 15.46
CA LYS A 68 11.00 -4.81 14.79
C LYS A 68 11.36 -6.27 15.05
N LYS A 69 11.34 -6.70 16.33
CA LYS A 69 11.62 -8.09 16.70
C LYS A 69 10.64 -9.06 16.04
N TRP A 70 9.36 -8.69 15.96
CA TRP A 70 8.34 -9.52 15.34
C TRP A 70 8.57 -9.64 13.82
N PHE A 71 8.79 -8.54 13.11
CA PHE A 71 9.11 -8.57 11.68
C PHE A 71 10.32 -9.46 11.38
N LEU A 72 11.41 -9.30 12.16
CA LEU A 72 12.66 -10.01 11.91
C LEU A 72 12.61 -11.49 12.26
N ARG A 73 11.76 -11.93 13.19
CA ARG A 73 11.77 -13.30 13.71
C ARG A 73 10.58 -14.15 13.32
N HIS A 74 9.48 -13.50 12.97
CA HIS A 74 8.20 -14.19 12.78
C HIS A 74 7.55 -13.94 11.43
N THR A 75 8.25 -13.25 10.52
CA THR A 75 7.77 -12.98 9.16
C THR A 75 8.90 -13.11 8.15
N CYS A 76 8.56 -13.24 6.88
CA CYS A 76 9.51 -13.27 5.77
C CYS A 76 10.34 -11.96 5.64
N PHE A 77 9.94 -10.88 6.28
CA PHE A 77 10.65 -9.60 6.23
C PHE A 77 12.05 -9.64 6.85
N GLY A 78 12.33 -10.60 7.73
CA GLY A 78 13.65 -10.80 8.32
C GLY A 78 14.61 -11.65 7.47
N THR A 79 14.11 -12.31 6.43
CA THR A 79 14.93 -13.18 5.58
C THR A 79 15.99 -12.36 4.83
N PRO A 80 17.27 -12.77 4.84
CA PRO A 80 18.31 -12.15 4.04
C PRO A 80 18.03 -12.31 2.54
N ILE A 81 18.17 -11.23 1.79
CA ILE A 81 17.98 -11.19 0.34
C ILE A 81 19.23 -10.62 -0.30
N GLU A 82 19.73 -11.28 -1.33
CA GLU A 82 20.87 -10.83 -2.10
C GLU A 82 20.44 -9.92 -3.24
N TYR A 83 20.95 -8.70 -3.24
CA TYR A 83 20.74 -7.73 -4.31
C TYR A 83 21.99 -7.61 -5.15
N ALA A 84 21.93 -8.06 -6.41
CA ALA A 84 22.99 -7.82 -7.38
C ALA A 84 23.06 -6.31 -7.70
N ARG A 85 24.24 -5.73 -7.57
CA ARG A 85 24.60 -4.37 -7.99
C ARG A 85 25.79 -4.47 -8.93
N LEU A 86 26.05 -3.40 -9.69
CA LEU A 86 27.04 -3.41 -10.78
C LEU A 86 28.36 -4.11 -10.45
N ASN A 87 28.88 -3.99 -9.23
CA ASN A 87 30.19 -4.54 -8.84
C ASN A 87 30.18 -5.32 -7.53
N GLN A 88 29.01 -5.58 -6.94
CA GLN A 88 28.90 -6.24 -5.64
C GLN A 88 27.53 -6.86 -5.40
N VAL A 89 27.50 -7.87 -4.53
CA VAL A 89 26.25 -8.38 -3.96
C VAL A 89 26.06 -7.70 -2.61
N VAL A 90 24.89 -7.11 -2.40
CA VAL A 90 24.50 -6.49 -1.14
C VAL A 90 23.43 -7.36 -0.50
N VAL A 91 23.65 -7.81 0.72
CA VAL A 91 22.66 -8.54 1.51
C VAL A 91 21.85 -7.57 2.34
N ALA A 92 20.55 -7.63 2.20
CA ALA A 92 19.60 -6.82 2.97
C ALA A 92 18.36 -7.66 3.30
N SER A 93 17.43 -7.13 4.09
CA SER A 93 16.13 -7.74 4.30
C SER A 93 15.03 -6.75 3.94
N TRP A 94 13.82 -7.23 3.66
CA TRP A 94 12.70 -6.32 3.41
C TRP A 94 12.44 -5.42 4.61
N PHE A 95 12.65 -5.92 5.83
CA PHE A 95 12.53 -5.08 7.02
C PHE A 95 13.49 -3.89 6.99
N SER A 96 14.74 -4.09 6.55
CA SER A 96 15.72 -2.99 6.46
C SER A 96 15.30 -1.86 5.53
N GLN A 97 14.42 -2.14 4.57
CA GLN A 97 13.88 -1.13 3.65
C GLN A 97 12.78 -0.26 4.28
N ILE A 98 12.06 -0.78 5.27
CA ILE A 98 10.92 -0.11 5.92
C ILE A 98 11.22 0.35 7.36
N ASP A 99 12.37 -0.01 7.91
CA ASP A 99 12.73 0.19 9.33
C ASP A 99 12.48 1.63 9.80
N TYR A 100 13.02 2.61 9.07
CA TYR A 100 12.81 4.03 9.37
C TYR A 100 11.35 4.48 9.28
N GLY A 101 10.60 3.95 8.31
CA GLY A 101 9.17 4.25 8.16
C GLY A 101 8.36 3.73 9.35
N ILE A 102 8.65 2.52 9.81
CA ILE A 102 8.01 1.89 10.97
C ILE A 102 8.37 2.64 12.26
N GLU A 103 9.65 3.00 12.44
CA GLU A 103 10.07 3.78 13.62
C GLU A 103 9.37 5.14 13.66
N ALA A 104 9.35 5.85 12.54
CA ALA A 104 8.67 7.14 12.42
C ALA A 104 7.17 7.00 12.70
N LEU A 105 6.51 5.96 12.18
CA LEU A 105 5.09 5.68 12.41
C LEU A 105 4.77 5.55 13.90
N ILE A 106 5.49 4.68 14.61
CA ILE A 106 5.28 4.47 16.05
C ILE A 106 5.56 5.76 16.84
N LYS A 107 6.56 6.53 16.44
CA LYS A 107 6.87 7.84 17.03
C LYS A 107 5.69 8.81 16.88
N GLN A 108 5.03 8.85 15.70
CA GLN A 108 3.91 9.76 15.49
C GLN A 108 2.67 9.34 16.30
N TYR A 109 2.34 8.05 16.39
CA TYR A 109 1.28 7.59 17.28
C TYR A 109 1.54 7.97 18.75
N LYS A 110 2.79 7.83 19.22
CA LYS A 110 3.18 8.25 20.57
C LYS A 110 3.03 9.76 20.77
N ARG A 111 3.48 10.58 19.80
CA ARG A 111 3.31 12.04 19.85
C ARG A 111 1.85 12.45 19.92
N LEU A 112 0.98 11.79 19.16
CA LEU A 112 -0.45 12.02 19.18
C LEU A 112 -1.05 11.76 20.58
N LEU A 113 -0.68 10.65 21.21
CA LEU A 113 -1.11 10.31 22.59
C LEU A 113 -0.60 11.32 23.63
N GLU A 114 0.53 11.95 23.37
CA GLU A 114 1.12 13.00 24.22
C GLU A 114 0.53 14.38 23.95
N GLY A 115 -0.45 14.51 23.04
CA GLY A 115 -1.03 15.79 22.62
C GLY A 115 -0.04 16.70 21.85
N LYS A 116 1.01 16.14 21.29
CA LYS A 116 2.03 16.86 20.50
C LYS A 116 1.66 16.91 19.02
N SER A 117 2.17 17.93 18.32
CA SER A 117 2.05 17.99 16.86
C SER A 117 2.64 16.75 16.22
N THR A 118 1.97 16.19 15.20
CA THR A 118 2.39 15.01 14.44
C THR A 118 2.79 15.39 13.02
N ASP A 119 3.69 14.60 12.44
CA ASP A 119 4.10 14.70 11.05
C ASP A 119 4.12 13.30 10.43
N TRP A 120 3.15 13.02 9.58
CA TRP A 120 2.95 11.71 8.98
C TRP A 120 3.65 11.53 7.63
N ARG A 121 4.38 12.56 7.12
CA ARG A 121 5.06 12.51 5.82
C ARG A 121 6.04 11.36 5.75
N LEU A 122 7.01 11.31 6.65
CA LEU A 122 8.07 10.30 6.62
C LEU A 122 7.53 8.85 6.63
N PRO A 123 6.62 8.45 7.54
CA PRO A 123 6.08 7.09 7.49
C PRO A 123 5.28 6.81 6.21
N VAL A 124 4.46 7.74 5.73
CA VAL A 124 3.67 7.53 4.50
C VAL A 124 4.58 7.41 3.29
N ASP A 125 5.52 8.34 3.10
CA ASP A 125 6.43 8.35 1.95
C ASP A 125 7.29 7.08 1.90
N VAL A 126 7.94 6.75 3.01
CA VAL A 126 8.82 5.56 3.03
C VAL A 126 8.03 4.29 2.81
N LEU A 127 6.93 4.09 3.56
CA LEU A 127 6.21 2.82 3.52
C LEU A 127 5.46 2.61 2.20
N SER A 128 4.88 3.68 1.60
CA SER A 128 4.16 3.55 0.32
C SER A 128 5.10 3.22 -0.84
N ILE A 129 6.26 3.86 -0.92
CA ILE A 129 7.24 3.58 -1.98
C ILE A 129 7.88 2.19 -1.78
N ARG A 130 8.20 1.83 -0.54
CA ARG A 130 8.81 0.53 -0.25
C ARG A 130 7.85 -0.64 -0.39
N PHE A 131 6.54 -0.42 -0.20
CA PHE A 131 5.53 -1.41 -0.49
C PHE A 131 5.65 -1.95 -1.93
N GLU A 132 5.74 -1.07 -2.94
CA GLU A 132 5.89 -1.50 -4.33
C GLU A 132 7.19 -2.26 -4.58
N GLY A 133 8.30 -1.79 -3.98
CA GLY A 133 9.60 -2.47 -4.10
C GLY A 133 9.55 -3.90 -3.56
N ILE A 134 8.99 -4.07 -2.36
CA ILE A 134 8.86 -5.37 -1.70
C ILE A 134 7.89 -6.28 -2.48
N LEU A 135 6.74 -5.73 -2.91
CA LEU A 135 5.80 -6.50 -3.72
C LEU A 135 6.42 -6.98 -5.03
N ARG A 136 7.25 -6.15 -5.66
CA ARG A 136 8.00 -6.51 -6.88
C ARG A 136 8.97 -7.65 -6.62
N ASP A 137 9.72 -7.60 -5.52
CA ASP A 137 10.63 -8.68 -5.12
C ASP A 137 9.83 -9.98 -4.92
N MET A 138 8.71 -9.93 -4.17
CA MET A 138 7.83 -11.09 -3.94
C MET A 138 7.27 -11.68 -5.25
N VAL A 139 6.80 -10.83 -6.16
CA VAL A 139 6.31 -11.25 -7.49
C VAL A 139 7.43 -11.93 -8.27
N GLY A 140 8.64 -11.37 -8.22
CA GLY A 140 9.82 -11.96 -8.86
C GLY A 140 10.19 -13.34 -8.30
N ASP A 141 10.20 -13.48 -6.97
CA ASP A 141 10.48 -14.75 -6.27
C ASP A 141 9.44 -15.84 -6.61
N TYR A 142 8.21 -15.42 -6.91
CA TYR A 142 7.13 -16.33 -7.34
C TYR A 142 7.16 -16.63 -8.84
N GLY A 143 8.11 -16.05 -9.59
CA GLY A 143 8.26 -16.23 -11.04
C GLY A 143 7.30 -15.38 -11.87
N GLY A 144 6.67 -14.36 -11.27
CA GLY A 144 5.85 -13.39 -11.95
C GLY A 144 6.67 -12.37 -12.74
N ARG A 145 6.01 -11.61 -13.61
CA ARG A 145 6.66 -10.61 -14.46
C ARG A 145 6.88 -9.31 -13.73
N ILE A 146 8.14 -8.95 -13.53
CA ILE A 146 8.57 -7.68 -12.88
C ILE A 146 9.07 -6.64 -13.88
N THR A 147 9.10 -6.97 -15.18
CA THR A 147 9.52 -6.08 -16.25
C THR A 147 8.54 -6.10 -17.41
N LYS A 148 8.46 -4.97 -18.13
CA LYS A 148 7.70 -4.81 -19.37
C LYS A 148 8.63 -4.60 -20.54
N VAL A 149 8.35 -5.26 -21.65
CA VAL A 149 8.99 -4.98 -22.96
C VAL A 149 8.36 -3.73 -23.55
N ARG A 150 9.17 -2.81 -24.04
CA ARG A 150 8.80 -1.62 -24.80
C ARG A 150 9.59 -1.58 -26.09
N ASP A 151 9.17 -0.76 -27.04
CA ASP A 151 9.84 -0.64 -28.35
C ASP A 151 11.34 -0.34 -28.25
N ASN A 152 11.77 0.37 -27.20
CA ASN A 152 13.16 0.78 -26.97
C ASN A 152 13.85 0.03 -25.81
N GLY A 153 13.37 -1.17 -25.42
CA GLY A 153 13.98 -1.97 -24.35
C GLY A 153 13.00 -2.46 -23.30
N THR A 154 13.49 -2.66 -22.08
CA THR A 154 12.66 -3.11 -20.96
C THR A 154 12.51 -1.99 -19.92
N SER A 155 11.36 -1.92 -19.27
CA SER A 155 11.11 -1.07 -18.11
C SER A 155 10.59 -1.90 -16.95
N GLN A 156 10.77 -1.43 -15.71
CA GLN A 156 10.17 -2.06 -14.56
C GLN A 156 8.63 -2.03 -14.64
N ALA A 157 8.00 -3.10 -14.19
CA ALA A 157 6.55 -3.14 -14.02
C ALA A 157 6.15 -2.11 -12.95
N LEU A 158 5.10 -1.34 -13.19
CA LEU A 158 4.52 -0.42 -12.22
C LEU A 158 3.64 -1.18 -11.23
N LEU A 159 3.25 -0.53 -10.14
CA LEU A 159 2.41 -1.16 -9.13
C LEU A 159 1.11 -1.76 -9.70
N ASP A 160 0.42 -1.02 -10.58
CA ASP A 160 -0.79 -1.53 -11.25
C ASP A 160 -0.55 -2.79 -12.09
N ASP A 161 0.66 -2.96 -12.62
CA ASP A 161 1.03 -4.15 -13.38
C ASP A 161 1.29 -5.32 -12.44
N LEU A 162 2.02 -5.05 -11.35
CA LEU A 162 2.32 -6.05 -10.32
C LEU A 162 1.02 -6.57 -9.69
N LEU A 163 0.06 -5.69 -9.38
CA LEU A 163 -1.22 -6.07 -8.79
C LEU A 163 -2.13 -6.89 -9.73
N ARG A 164 -1.81 -6.95 -11.02
CA ARG A 164 -2.50 -7.79 -12.01
C ARG A 164 -1.76 -9.09 -12.35
N GLU A 165 -0.58 -9.31 -11.76
CA GLU A 165 0.15 -10.55 -12.01
C GLU A 165 -0.62 -11.76 -11.44
N PRO A 166 -0.84 -12.81 -12.23
CA PRO A 166 -1.64 -13.95 -11.81
C PRO A 166 -1.12 -14.64 -10.52
N CYS A 167 0.20 -14.65 -10.33
CA CYS A 167 0.80 -15.26 -9.14
C CYS A 167 0.40 -14.58 -7.82
N LEU A 168 -0.12 -13.36 -7.85
CA LEU A 168 -0.61 -12.72 -6.63
C LEU A 168 -1.78 -13.44 -5.98
N GLN A 169 -2.64 -14.09 -6.78
CA GLN A 169 -3.78 -14.89 -6.27
C GLN A 169 -3.30 -16.15 -5.55
N ASP A 170 -2.09 -16.62 -5.84
CA ASP A 170 -1.46 -17.72 -5.11
C ASP A 170 -0.80 -17.25 -3.81
N MET A 171 -0.44 -15.97 -3.75
CA MET A 171 0.30 -15.35 -2.64
C MET A 171 -0.60 -14.71 -1.59
N PHE A 172 -1.70 -14.10 -2.04
CA PHE A 172 -2.60 -13.30 -1.22
C PHE A 172 -4.06 -13.63 -1.52
N ARG A 173 -4.94 -13.36 -0.57
CA ARG A 173 -6.38 -13.45 -0.80
C ARG A 173 -6.83 -12.32 -1.73
N VAL A 174 -7.94 -12.52 -2.42
CA VAL A 174 -8.53 -11.51 -3.31
C VAL A 174 -8.78 -10.20 -2.55
N GLU A 175 -9.28 -10.29 -1.31
CA GLU A 175 -9.57 -9.11 -0.48
C GLU A 175 -8.30 -8.32 -0.11
N ASP A 176 -7.14 -8.98 -0.01
CA ASP A 176 -5.87 -8.30 0.22
C ASP A 176 -5.42 -7.53 -1.02
N ILE A 177 -5.56 -8.14 -2.20
CA ILE A 177 -5.24 -7.51 -3.49
C ILE A 177 -6.14 -6.30 -3.72
N GLU A 178 -7.45 -6.44 -3.49
CA GLU A 178 -8.42 -5.35 -3.59
C GLU A 178 -8.10 -4.22 -2.59
N PHE A 179 -7.67 -4.56 -1.37
CA PHE A 179 -7.24 -3.59 -0.39
C PHE A 179 -5.96 -2.84 -0.82
N PHE A 180 -4.98 -3.54 -1.41
CA PHE A 180 -3.79 -2.90 -1.97
C PHE A 180 -4.14 -1.96 -3.13
N GLU A 181 -5.00 -2.41 -4.06
CA GLU A 181 -5.50 -1.56 -5.14
C GLU A 181 -6.21 -0.31 -4.61
N TYR A 182 -7.08 -0.47 -3.62
CA TYR A 182 -7.81 0.62 -3.00
C TYR A 182 -6.88 1.65 -2.33
N VAL A 183 -5.86 1.20 -1.61
CA VAL A 183 -4.95 2.12 -0.91
C VAL A 183 -4.00 2.84 -1.88
N PHE A 184 -3.46 2.13 -2.87
CA PHE A 184 -2.31 2.63 -3.61
C PHE A 184 -2.60 3.07 -5.04
N THR A 185 -3.74 2.68 -5.63
CA THR A 185 -4.03 2.97 -7.03
C THR A 185 -5.15 3.99 -7.17
N ALA A 186 -5.34 4.45 -8.41
CA ALA A 186 -6.43 5.35 -8.77
C ALA A 186 -7.83 4.76 -8.56
N LYS A 187 -7.98 3.50 -8.21
CA LYS A 187 -9.28 2.92 -7.80
C LYS A 187 -9.74 3.45 -6.43
N GLY A 188 -8.84 3.92 -5.58
CA GLY A 188 -9.14 4.44 -4.25
C GLY A 188 -8.30 5.66 -3.89
N HIS A 189 -7.51 5.55 -2.82
CA HIS A 189 -6.74 6.68 -2.26
C HIS A 189 -5.53 7.11 -3.09
N ASN A 190 -5.04 6.31 -4.01
CA ASN A 190 -3.93 6.63 -4.91
C ASN A 190 -2.61 7.02 -4.21
N ILE A 191 -2.45 6.65 -2.92
CA ILE A 191 -1.38 7.18 -2.05
C ILE A 191 0.01 7.03 -2.69
N ARG A 192 0.33 5.85 -3.26
CA ARG A 192 1.66 5.60 -3.82
C ARG A 192 1.97 6.53 -5.00
N ASN A 193 1.01 6.75 -5.89
CA ASN A 193 1.23 7.60 -7.06
C ASN A 193 1.34 9.06 -6.65
N ASP A 194 0.48 9.52 -5.75
CA ASP A 194 0.47 10.90 -5.29
C ASP A 194 1.75 11.26 -4.53
N VAL A 195 2.27 10.32 -3.71
CA VAL A 195 3.58 10.45 -3.06
C VAL A 195 4.71 10.44 -4.09
N ALA A 196 4.73 9.47 -5.01
CA ALA A 196 5.82 9.30 -5.97
C ALA A 196 5.94 10.46 -6.96
N HIS A 197 4.83 11.11 -7.29
CA HIS A 197 4.77 12.26 -8.19
C HIS A 197 4.76 13.60 -7.45
N ALA A 198 4.94 13.59 -6.11
CA ALA A 198 4.93 14.77 -5.25
C ALA A 198 3.64 15.60 -5.36
N PHE A 199 2.50 14.93 -5.53
CA PHE A 199 1.19 15.58 -5.55
C PHE A 199 0.67 15.84 -4.13
N TYR A 200 1.06 15.03 -3.16
CA TYR A 200 0.72 15.26 -1.75
C TYR A 200 1.40 16.53 -1.22
N ILE A 201 0.62 17.41 -0.63
CA ILE A 201 1.09 18.53 0.17
C ILE A 201 1.03 18.15 1.66
N PRO A 202 1.71 18.88 2.57
CA PRO A 202 1.78 18.50 4.00
C PRO A 202 0.43 18.22 4.68
N GLN A 203 -0.66 18.84 4.21
CA GLN A 203 -2.01 18.70 4.74
C GLN A 203 -2.69 17.37 4.36
N ASP A 204 -2.22 16.71 3.30
CA ASP A 204 -2.78 15.44 2.83
C ASP A 204 -2.29 14.24 3.64
N TYR A 205 -1.17 14.45 4.36
CA TYR A 205 -0.59 13.43 5.22
C TYR A 205 -1.30 13.37 6.57
N GLY A 206 -2.00 12.30 6.82
CA GLY A 206 -2.75 12.11 8.06
C GLY A 206 -2.56 10.73 8.68
N ILE A 207 -3.11 10.57 9.88
CA ILE A 207 -3.12 9.29 10.60
C ILE A 207 -3.81 8.19 9.78
N ILE A 208 -4.81 8.53 8.97
CA ILE A 208 -5.56 7.57 8.17
C ILE A 208 -4.65 7.00 7.09
N GLN A 209 -4.00 7.85 6.29
CA GLN A 209 -3.07 7.43 5.23
C GLN A 209 -1.94 6.58 5.81
N ALA A 210 -1.34 7.03 6.90
CA ALA A 210 -0.28 6.30 7.59
C ALA A 210 -0.76 4.93 8.10
N THR A 211 -1.98 4.85 8.64
CA THR A 211 -2.55 3.59 9.11
C THR A 211 -2.87 2.65 7.95
N LEU A 212 -3.48 3.13 6.87
CA LEU A 212 -3.79 2.31 5.69
C LEU A 212 -2.52 1.71 5.08
N VAL A 213 -1.49 2.53 4.87
CA VAL A 213 -0.20 2.06 4.35
C VAL A 213 0.44 1.04 5.29
N PHE A 214 0.38 1.27 6.60
CA PHE A 214 0.89 0.32 7.59
C PHE A 214 0.13 -1.02 7.56
N LEU A 215 -1.19 -0.99 7.43
CA LEU A 215 -1.99 -2.22 7.28
C LEU A 215 -1.59 -3.00 6.02
N CYS A 216 -1.33 -2.32 4.89
CA CYS A 216 -0.82 -2.98 3.69
C CYS A 216 0.53 -3.66 3.92
N ILE A 217 1.46 -3.00 4.61
CA ILE A 217 2.74 -3.60 5.01
C ILE A 217 2.53 -4.83 5.90
N LEU A 218 1.60 -4.78 6.86
CA LEU A 218 1.26 -5.94 7.69
C LEU A 218 0.67 -7.08 6.86
N ARG A 219 -0.14 -6.78 5.84
CA ARG A 219 -0.68 -7.83 4.96
C ARG A 219 0.40 -8.51 4.12
N LEU A 220 1.43 -7.78 3.68
CA LEU A 220 2.58 -8.39 2.99
C LEU A 220 3.30 -9.43 3.85
N THR A 221 3.23 -9.34 5.18
CA THR A 221 3.86 -10.36 6.06
C THR A 221 3.19 -11.73 6.01
N MET A 222 1.99 -11.83 5.41
CA MET A 222 1.31 -13.10 5.19
C MET A 222 1.89 -13.90 4.02
N PHE A 223 2.80 -13.29 3.25
CA PHE A 223 3.52 -13.96 2.18
C PHE A 223 4.37 -15.11 2.72
N SER A 224 4.26 -16.27 2.08
CA SER A 224 5.14 -17.41 2.28
C SER A 224 5.87 -17.67 0.97
N PRO A 225 7.22 -17.63 0.95
CA PRO A 225 7.98 -18.02 -0.23
C PRO A 225 7.61 -19.43 -0.69
N LYS A 226 7.63 -19.67 -2.01
CA LYS A 226 7.55 -21.04 -2.51
C LYS A 226 8.69 -21.83 -1.90
N GLU A 227 8.40 -22.94 -1.23
CA GLU A 227 9.43 -23.91 -0.89
C GLU A 227 10.06 -24.35 -2.21
N GLU A 228 11.38 -24.21 -2.34
CA GLU A 228 12.12 -24.84 -3.42
C GLU A 228 11.86 -26.34 -3.28
N ILE A 229 11.07 -26.90 -4.21
CA ILE A 229 10.96 -28.34 -4.35
C ILE A 229 12.37 -28.76 -4.75
N GLU A 230 13.18 -29.25 -3.80
CA GLU A 230 14.40 -29.97 -4.11
C GLU A 230 14.02 -31.07 -5.09
N VAL A 231 14.27 -30.80 -6.38
CA VAL A 231 14.25 -31.84 -7.40
C VAL A 231 15.46 -32.70 -7.09
N CYS A 232 15.30 -33.71 -6.23
CA CYS A 232 16.23 -34.81 -6.12
C CYS A 232 16.31 -35.48 -7.50
N ILE A 233 17.35 -35.16 -8.26
CA ILE A 233 17.77 -35.87 -9.46
C ILE A 233 18.63 -37.06 -9.02
#